data_cc31cbbbdbbe8098f7279d01bb53a401
#
_entry.id   cc31cbbbdbbe8098f7279d01bb53a401
#
_cell.length_a   1.000
_cell.length_b   1.000
_cell.length_c   1.000
_cell.angle_alpha   90.00
_cell.angle_beta   90.00
_cell.angle_gamma   90.00
#
_symmetry.space_group_name_H-M   'P 1'
#
loop_
_entity.id
_entity.type
_entity.pdbx_description
1 polymer ?
#
loop_
_entity_poly.entity_id
_entity_poly.type
_entity_poly.pdbx_seq_one_letter_code
_entity_poly.pdbx_strand_id
1 'polypeptide(L)'
;FDVAERMGFLEDVYKLLNMTLELKDEYKLDPGARYALEDIYDRWAKSLFGPEKGLAWFKNNGYHKVPRSVEEKYPSPFIRPRFPIYFENFLRAKRSVEKVANHLDRKLDLSDYQVLPEWKPCAAYDDVSPPYDLFVVNFKLPFHTLSFTTQNPWLSDLAEHNPYAYKILINAETAKRKGVKDGDAIWVESAAGKVKGKAKLTECIHPEVVGIAGVFGSWAKGKPVAKGKGVHFNTLLPINMDRIDPISTGLDSCIRVKVSRAA
;
A
#
# COMPACT_ATOMS: atom_id res chain seq x y z
N PHE A 1 20.91 -7.66 7.53
CA PHE A 1 21.52 -8.10 8.78
C PHE A 1 22.43 -7.03 9.37
N ASP A 2 23.35 -6.43 8.63
CA ASP A 2 24.29 -5.40 9.10
C ASP A 2 23.61 -4.22 9.81
N VAL A 3 22.45 -3.78 9.31
CA VAL A 3 21.66 -2.72 9.96
C VAL A 3 21.11 -3.19 11.31
N ALA A 4 20.54 -4.40 11.34
CA ALA A 4 19.99 -4.96 12.57
C ALA A 4 21.06 -5.19 13.63
N GLU A 5 22.26 -5.61 13.20
CA GLU A 5 23.42 -5.76 14.06
C GLU A 5 23.86 -4.43 14.68
N ARG A 6 24.03 -3.40 13.84
CA ARG A 6 24.41 -2.05 14.30
C ARG A 6 23.38 -1.41 15.22
N MET A 7 22.12 -1.80 15.08
CA MET A 7 21.02 -1.35 15.93
C MET A 7 20.80 -2.24 17.18
N GLY A 8 21.54 -3.34 17.31
CA GLY A 8 21.49 -4.20 18.48
C GLY A 8 20.32 -5.18 18.57
N PHE A 9 19.63 -5.46 17.46
CA PHE A 9 18.48 -6.40 17.45
C PHE A 9 18.63 -7.57 16.46
N LEU A 10 19.87 -7.92 16.07
CA LEU A 10 20.11 -9.03 15.13
C LEU A 10 19.60 -10.37 15.68
N GLU A 11 19.71 -10.60 16.98
CA GLU A 11 19.17 -11.80 17.64
C GLU A 11 17.66 -11.95 17.41
N ASP A 12 16.92 -10.84 17.50
CA ASP A 12 15.47 -10.86 17.31
C ASP A 12 15.11 -11.12 15.84
N VAL A 13 15.94 -10.68 14.90
CA VAL A 13 15.81 -11.03 13.47
C VAL A 13 15.98 -12.54 13.29
N TYR A 14 16.96 -13.17 13.92
CA TYR A 14 17.14 -14.63 13.82
C TYR A 14 16.00 -15.40 14.48
N LYS A 15 15.51 -14.97 15.64
CA LYS A 15 14.32 -15.54 16.27
C LYS A 15 13.09 -15.46 15.33
N LEU A 16 12.91 -14.29 14.71
CA LEU A 16 11.83 -14.07 13.74
C LEU A 16 11.99 -14.98 12.51
N LEU A 17 13.19 -15.11 11.96
CA LEU A 17 13.45 -15.99 10.82
C LEU A 17 13.21 -17.47 11.15
N ASN A 18 13.63 -17.92 12.32
CA ASN A 18 13.35 -19.29 12.78
C ASN A 18 11.84 -19.59 12.79
N MET A 19 11.04 -18.62 13.21
CA MET A 19 9.58 -18.74 13.25
C MET A 19 8.94 -18.62 11.88
N THR A 20 9.31 -17.59 11.10
CA THR A 20 8.66 -17.30 9.82
C THR A 20 9.05 -18.27 8.70
N LEU A 21 10.27 -18.79 8.73
CA LEU A 21 10.76 -19.81 7.80
C LEU A 21 10.46 -21.24 8.30
N GLU A 22 9.86 -21.37 9.47
CA GLU A 22 9.51 -22.67 10.10
C GLU A 22 10.73 -23.61 10.11
N LEU A 23 11.91 -23.09 10.51
CA LEU A 23 13.14 -23.90 10.52
C LEU A 23 13.03 -25.02 11.53
N LYS A 24 13.33 -26.25 11.11
CA LYS A 24 13.45 -27.41 11.97
C LYS A 24 14.61 -27.27 12.93
N ASP A 25 14.58 -27.97 14.05
CA ASP A 25 15.50 -27.74 15.18
C ASP A 25 16.98 -27.77 14.79
N GLU A 26 17.40 -28.72 13.98
CA GLU A 26 18.80 -28.84 13.52
C GLU A 26 19.24 -27.73 12.55
N TYR A 27 18.29 -27.00 11.96
CA TYR A 27 18.54 -25.91 11.01
C TYR A 27 18.28 -24.53 11.59
N LYS A 28 17.78 -24.44 12.83
CA LYS A 28 17.53 -23.15 13.49
C LYS A 28 18.80 -22.30 13.55
N LEU A 29 18.60 -21.02 13.40
CA LEU A 29 19.66 -20.02 13.57
C LEU A 29 19.87 -19.79 15.07
N ASP A 30 21.10 -19.93 15.52
CA ASP A 30 21.50 -19.55 16.88
C ASP A 30 21.54 -18.02 16.94
N PRO A 31 20.80 -17.38 17.85
CA PRO A 31 20.83 -15.92 18.01
C PRO A 31 22.21 -15.35 18.29
N GLY A 32 23.09 -16.11 18.97
CA GLY A 32 24.44 -15.68 19.28
C GLY A 32 25.47 -15.86 18.18
N ALA A 33 25.10 -16.54 17.07
CA ALA A 33 26.01 -16.79 15.96
C ALA A 33 25.91 -15.74 14.84
N ARG A 34 26.82 -15.85 13.86
CA ARG A 34 26.79 -15.05 12.63
C ARG A 34 26.63 -15.97 11.44
N TYR A 35 25.73 -15.59 10.53
CA TYR A 35 25.41 -16.35 9.34
C TYR A 35 25.57 -15.49 8.10
N ALA A 36 26.20 -16.02 7.06
CA ALA A 36 26.09 -15.47 5.73
C ALA A 36 24.67 -15.73 5.20
N LEU A 37 24.27 -14.94 4.22
CA LEU A 37 22.93 -15.10 3.61
C LEU A 37 22.76 -16.49 2.98
N GLU A 38 23.84 -17.00 2.37
CA GLU A 38 23.92 -18.34 1.78
C GLU A 38 23.70 -19.44 2.83
N ASP A 39 24.22 -19.29 4.04
CA ASP A 39 24.02 -20.27 5.12
C ASP A 39 22.55 -20.32 5.55
N ILE A 40 21.91 -19.18 5.60
CA ILE A 40 20.46 -19.09 5.93
C ILE A 40 19.63 -19.78 4.86
N TYR A 41 19.91 -19.52 3.57
CA TYR A 41 19.22 -20.18 2.48
C TYR A 41 19.49 -21.70 2.43
N ASP A 42 20.71 -22.12 2.71
CA ASP A 42 21.06 -23.55 2.76
C ASP A 42 20.29 -24.27 3.86
N ARG A 43 20.26 -23.69 5.05
CA ARG A 43 19.49 -24.21 6.20
C ARG A 43 18.00 -24.27 5.92
N TRP A 44 17.45 -23.21 5.32
CA TRP A 44 16.05 -23.16 4.96
C TRP A 44 15.68 -24.23 3.91
N ALA A 45 16.48 -24.33 2.86
CA ALA A 45 16.28 -25.34 1.83
C ALA A 45 16.34 -26.78 2.40
N LYS A 46 17.34 -27.07 3.24
CA LYS A 46 17.47 -28.36 3.92
C LYS A 46 16.33 -28.64 4.88
N SER A 47 15.87 -27.63 5.59
CA SER A 47 14.72 -27.75 6.51
C SER A 47 13.44 -28.13 5.76
N LEU A 48 13.23 -27.62 4.56
CA LEU A 48 12.04 -27.89 3.75
C LEU A 48 12.12 -29.20 2.98
N PHE A 49 13.27 -29.50 2.37
CA PHE A 49 13.40 -30.54 1.34
C PHE A 49 14.32 -31.70 1.71
N GLY A 50 14.92 -31.65 2.90
CA GLY A 50 15.85 -32.67 3.39
C GLY A 50 17.33 -32.29 3.24
N PRO A 51 18.23 -32.97 4.00
CA PRO A 51 19.62 -32.59 4.12
C PRO A 51 20.41 -32.56 2.81
N GLU A 52 20.01 -33.36 1.83
CA GLU A 52 20.67 -33.44 0.52
C GLU A 52 20.29 -32.27 -0.42
N LYS A 53 19.21 -31.53 -0.14
CA LYS A 53 18.69 -30.46 -1.01
C LYS A 53 18.94 -29.07 -0.42
N GLY A 54 20.19 -28.80 -0.09
CA GLY A 54 20.63 -27.48 0.33
C GLY A 54 20.84 -26.51 -0.85
N LEU A 55 21.39 -25.34 -0.56
CA LEU A 55 21.61 -24.27 -1.55
C LEU A 55 22.46 -24.73 -2.75
N ALA A 56 23.49 -25.54 -2.52
CA ALA A 56 24.32 -26.08 -3.60
C ALA A 56 23.51 -26.94 -4.57
N TRP A 57 22.60 -27.75 -4.05
CA TRP A 57 21.70 -28.55 -4.88
C TRP A 57 20.83 -27.65 -5.78
N PHE A 58 20.24 -26.58 -5.22
CA PHE A 58 19.42 -25.64 -5.98
C PHE A 58 20.23 -24.81 -7.00
N LYS A 59 21.47 -24.44 -6.68
CA LYS A 59 22.35 -23.81 -7.67
C LYS A 59 22.60 -24.68 -8.90
N ASN A 60 22.67 -25.99 -8.73
CA ASN A 60 22.90 -26.94 -9.83
C ASN A 60 21.60 -27.36 -10.56
N ASN A 61 20.47 -27.45 -9.88
CA ASN A 61 19.22 -27.99 -10.41
C ASN A 61 18.17 -26.94 -10.75
N GLY A 62 18.33 -25.72 -10.23
CA GLY A 62 17.43 -24.59 -10.47
C GLY A 62 16.15 -24.64 -9.63
N TYR A 63 15.39 -25.72 -9.66
CA TYR A 63 14.13 -25.86 -8.92
C TYR A 63 13.87 -27.28 -8.47
N HIS A 64 13.00 -27.43 -7.47
CA HIS A 64 12.46 -28.72 -7.02
C HIS A 64 10.95 -28.75 -7.16
N LYS A 65 10.46 -29.74 -7.91
CA LYS A 65 9.03 -29.99 -8.03
C LYS A 65 8.57 -30.92 -6.91
N VAL A 66 7.73 -30.39 -6.03
CA VAL A 66 7.04 -31.20 -5.02
C VAL A 66 5.86 -31.91 -5.68
N PRO A 67 5.86 -33.25 -5.77
CA PRO A 67 4.70 -33.97 -6.26
C PRO A 67 3.49 -33.73 -5.35
N ARG A 68 2.36 -33.40 -5.94
CA ARG A 68 1.10 -33.27 -5.21
C ARG A 68 0.01 -34.00 -5.97
N SER A 69 -0.88 -34.65 -5.26
CA SER A 69 -2.11 -35.21 -5.85
C SER A 69 -3.02 -34.07 -6.34
N VAL A 70 -4.04 -34.41 -7.10
CA VAL A 70 -5.02 -33.41 -7.56
C VAL A 70 -5.72 -32.79 -6.35
N GLU A 71 -6.05 -33.59 -5.37
CA GLU A 71 -6.71 -33.17 -4.13
C GLU A 71 -5.87 -32.19 -3.32
N GLU A 72 -4.56 -32.45 -3.22
CA GLU A 72 -3.62 -31.58 -2.50
C GLU A 72 -3.37 -30.24 -3.20
N LYS A 73 -3.73 -30.11 -4.48
CA LYS A 73 -3.64 -28.84 -5.21
C LYS A 73 -4.75 -27.86 -4.84
N TYR A 74 -5.82 -28.35 -4.25
CA TYR A 74 -6.94 -27.53 -3.81
C TYR A 74 -6.82 -27.27 -2.31
N PRO A 75 -6.59 -26.02 -1.88
CA PRO A 75 -6.38 -25.68 -0.45
C PRO A 75 -7.63 -25.92 0.41
N SER A 76 -8.78 -26.06 -0.22
CA SER A 76 -10.03 -26.42 0.44
C SER A 76 -10.67 -27.59 -0.31
N PRO A 77 -11.01 -28.68 0.37
CA PRO A 77 -11.83 -29.72 -0.23
C PRO A 77 -13.14 -29.08 -0.72
N PHE A 78 -13.73 -29.62 -1.77
CA PHE A 78 -15.07 -29.22 -2.26
C PHE A 78 -16.14 -29.58 -1.23
N ILE A 79 -16.06 -28.93 -0.08
CA ILE A 79 -17.08 -28.99 0.96
C ILE A 79 -18.14 -27.99 0.52
N ARG A 80 -19.18 -28.47 -0.13
CA ARG A 80 -20.39 -27.75 -0.52
C ARG A 80 -20.26 -26.24 -0.26
N PRO A 81 -19.68 -25.44 -1.16
CA PRO A 81 -19.39 -24.06 -0.88
C PRO A 81 -20.69 -23.33 -0.67
N ARG A 82 -20.90 -22.82 0.52
CA ARG A 82 -21.86 -21.76 0.73
C ARG A 82 -21.20 -20.46 0.27
N PHE A 83 -21.74 -19.83 -0.75
CA PHE A 83 -21.34 -18.47 -1.08
C PHE A 83 -21.91 -17.53 -0.02
N PRO A 84 -21.10 -16.91 0.83
CA PRO A 84 -21.60 -15.90 1.73
C PRO A 84 -22.04 -14.70 0.88
N ILE A 85 -23.34 -14.42 0.87
CA ILE A 85 -23.89 -13.20 0.28
C ILE A 85 -23.63 -12.03 1.22
N TYR A 86 -23.52 -12.32 2.51
CA TYR A 86 -23.30 -11.36 3.58
C TYR A 86 -21.91 -11.53 4.19
N PHE A 87 -21.38 -10.48 4.79
CA PHE A 87 -20.08 -10.51 5.49
C PHE A 87 -20.20 -11.13 6.90
N GLU A 88 -20.81 -12.29 7.01
CA GLU A 88 -21.06 -12.98 8.29
C GLU A 88 -19.78 -13.29 9.07
N ASN A 89 -18.66 -13.44 8.36
CA ASN A 89 -17.34 -13.60 8.97
C ASN A 89 -16.93 -12.39 9.82
N PHE A 90 -17.45 -11.19 9.55
CA PHE A 90 -17.16 -10.00 10.34
C PHE A 90 -17.75 -10.09 11.75
N LEU A 91 -18.86 -10.78 11.97
CA LEU A 91 -19.37 -11.03 13.32
C LEU A 91 -18.40 -11.87 14.16
N ARG A 92 -17.74 -12.83 13.51
CA ARG A 92 -16.70 -13.64 14.16
C ARG A 92 -15.45 -12.81 14.43
N ALA A 93 -15.00 -12.04 13.42
CA ALA A 93 -13.86 -11.14 13.55
C ALA A 93 -14.09 -10.12 14.67
N LYS A 94 -15.26 -9.50 14.73
CA LYS A 94 -15.64 -8.57 15.80
C LYS A 94 -15.37 -9.14 17.19
N ARG A 95 -15.90 -10.35 17.46
CA ARG A 95 -15.71 -11.03 18.76
C ARG A 95 -14.23 -11.27 19.08
N SER A 96 -13.41 -11.59 18.06
CA SER A 96 -11.98 -11.81 18.24
C SER A 96 -11.24 -10.51 18.54
N VAL A 97 -11.58 -9.43 17.82
CA VAL A 97 -11.00 -8.10 18.04
C VAL A 97 -11.41 -7.56 19.42
N GLU A 98 -12.67 -7.72 19.83
CA GLU A 98 -13.14 -7.34 21.18
C GLU A 98 -12.33 -8.02 22.28
N LYS A 99 -12.07 -9.33 22.14
CA LYS A 99 -11.25 -10.06 23.12
C LYS A 99 -9.83 -9.49 23.24
N VAL A 100 -9.20 -9.21 22.08
CA VAL A 100 -7.83 -8.65 22.07
C VAL A 100 -7.83 -7.23 22.61
N ALA A 101 -8.80 -6.40 22.23
CA ALA A 101 -8.93 -5.03 22.72
C ALA A 101 -9.09 -5.00 24.25
N ASN A 102 -9.97 -5.84 24.79
CA ASN A 102 -10.18 -5.96 26.23
C ASN A 102 -8.91 -6.47 26.95
N HIS A 103 -8.18 -7.43 26.37
CA HIS A 103 -6.92 -7.90 26.93
C HIS A 103 -5.84 -6.81 26.98
N LEU A 104 -5.85 -5.90 26.00
CA LEU A 104 -4.91 -4.79 25.90
C LEU A 104 -5.39 -3.51 26.57
N ASP A 105 -6.54 -3.55 27.26
CA ASP A 105 -7.23 -2.37 27.83
C ASP A 105 -7.38 -1.23 26.81
N ARG A 106 -7.86 -1.58 25.59
CA ARG A 106 -8.10 -0.63 24.51
C ARG A 106 -9.57 -0.58 24.16
N LYS A 107 -10.06 0.64 23.97
CA LYS A 107 -11.41 0.87 23.40
C LYS A 107 -11.28 1.09 21.91
N LEU A 108 -11.98 0.26 21.12
CA LEU A 108 -12.04 0.37 19.66
C LEU A 108 -13.49 0.55 19.24
N ASP A 109 -13.71 1.37 18.24
CA ASP A 109 -14.99 1.41 17.54
C ASP A 109 -15.10 0.22 16.59
N LEU A 110 -16.02 -0.68 16.86
CA LEU A 110 -16.27 -1.89 16.07
C LEU A 110 -17.63 -1.82 15.35
N SER A 111 -18.19 -0.62 15.17
CA SER A 111 -19.50 -0.42 14.52
C SER A 111 -19.48 -0.90 13.06
N ASP A 112 -18.34 -0.84 12.39
CA ASP A 112 -18.19 -1.24 10.99
C ASP A 112 -18.11 -2.76 10.77
N TYR A 113 -17.94 -3.55 11.83
CA TYR A 113 -18.00 -5.01 11.76
C TYR A 113 -19.45 -5.50 11.63
N GLN A 114 -20.05 -5.26 10.48
CA GLN A 114 -21.45 -5.58 10.19
C GLN A 114 -21.58 -6.62 9.08
N VAL A 115 -22.73 -7.31 9.06
CA VAL A 115 -23.03 -8.34 8.05
C VAL A 115 -23.32 -7.73 6.68
N LEU A 116 -23.96 -6.58 6.67
CA LEU A 116 -24.29 -5.83 5.45
C LEU A 116 -23.40 -4.58 5.36
N PRO A 117 -22.83 -4.31 4.19
CA PRO A 117 -22.14 -3.04 3.99
C PRO A 117 -23.14 -1.88 4.05
N GLU A 118 -22.75 -0.83 4.73
CA GLU A 118 -23.53 0.39 4.87
C GLU A 118 -22.71 1.57 4.33
N TRP A 119 -23.38 2.49 3.65
CA TRP A 119 -22.73 3.73 3.25
C TRP A 119 -22.54 4.64 4.45
N LYS A 120 -21.34 5.16 4.60
CA LYS A 120 -21.03 6.21 5.57
C LYS A 120 -20.29 7.36 4.87
N PRO A 121 -20.56 8.61 5.24
CA PRO A 121 -19.78 9.73 4.72
C PRO A 121 -18.33 9.59 5.17
N CYS A 122 -17.38 9.94 4.28
CA CYS A 122 -15.98 10.06 4.68
C CYS A 122 -15.78 11.34 5.53
N ALA A 123 -14.75 11.36 6.35
CA ALA A 123 -14.44 12.50 7.23
C ALA A 123 -14.31 13.84 6.48
N ALA A 124 -13.96 13.83 5.19
CA ALA A 124 -13.88 15.04 4.40
C ALA A 124 -15.22 15.75 4.14
N TYR A 125 -16.37 15.07 4.37
CA TYR A 125 -17.67 15.73 4.30
C TYR A 125 -17.89 16.68 5.49
N ASP A 126 -17.37 16.32 6.64
CA ASP A 126 -17.51 17.10 7.88
C ASP A 126 -16.40 18.14 8.03
N ASP A 127 -15.25 17.92 7.38
CA ASP A 127 -14.08 18.83 7.36
C ASP A 127 -14.32 20.10 6.50
N VAL A 128 -15.48 20.72 6.63
CA VAL A 128 -15.82 21.96 5.89
C VAL A 128 -15.21 23.17 6.59
N SER A 129 -13.89 23.28 6.52
CA SER A 129 -13.23 24.49 7.05
C SER A 129 -12.58 25.29 5.94
N PRO A 130 -12.91 26.59 5.77
CA PRO A 130 -12.15 27.47 4.90
C PRO A 130 -10.64 27.43 5.27
N PRO A 131 -9.72 27.41 4.30
CA PRO A 131 -9.92 27.68 2.88
C PRO A 131 -10.01 26.43 1.98
N TYR A 132 -10.24 25.23 2.54
CA TYR A 132 -10.18 23.96 1.81
C TYR A 132 -11.54 23.65 1.18
N ASP A 133 -11.77 24.18 -0.01
CA ASP A 133 -13.07 24.21 -0.69
C ASP A 133 -13.31 23.08 -1.70
N LEU A 134 -12.28 22.25 -1.97
CA LEU A 134 -12.34 21.17 -2.93
C LEU A 134 -12.03 19.82 -2.27
N PHE A 135 -12.59 18.73 -2.80
CA PHE A 135 -12.13 17.39 -2.51
C PHE A 135 -10.93 17.05 -3.38
N VAL A 136 -10.01 16.23 -2.88
CA VAL A 136 -9.00 15.59 -3.72
C VAL A 136 -9.21 14.09 -3.75
N VAL A 137 -9.08 13.49 -4.91
CA VAL A 137 -9.15 12.05 -5.11
C VAL A 137 -7.87 11.51 -5.74
N ASN A 138 -7.46 10.35 -5.26
CA ASN A 138 -6.38 9.59 -5.86
C ASN A 138 -6.98 8.61 -6.88
N PHE A 139 -6.46 8.63 -8.10
CA PHE A 139 -6.85 7.65 -9.11
C PHE A 139 -5.62 6.92 -9.65
N LYS A 140 -5.82 5.74 -10.21
CA LYS A 140 -4.76 4.94 -10.82
C LYS A 140 -4.92 4.88 -12.32
N LEU A 141 -3.80 4.84 -13.00
CA LEU A 141 -3.73 4.63 -14.44
C LEU A 141 -3.37 3.17 -14.74
N PRO A 142 -3.83 2.61 -15.85
CA PRO A 142 -3.64 1.19 -16.16
C PRO A 142 -2.19 0.81 -16.49
N PHE A 143 -1.30 1.78 -16.68
CA PHE A 143 0.08 1.54 -17.11
C PHE A 143 1.00 1.03 -16.00
N HIS A 144 0.69 1.34 -14.74
CA HIS A 144 1.56 1.02 -13.62
C HIS A 144 0.89 0.13 -12.57
N THR A 145 1.59 -0.92 -12.19
CA THR A 145 1.23 -1.74 -11.03
C THR A 145 1.79 -1.09 -9.76
N LEU A 146 1.02 -0.17 -9.17
CA LEU A 146 1.45 0.63 -8.04
C LEU A 146 2.81 1.32 -8.32
N SER A 147 3.64 1.49 -7.30
CA SER A 147 4.98 2.08 -7.46
C SER A 147 6.05 1.07 -7.93
N PHE A 148 5.70 -0.22 -8.08
CA PHE A 148 6.66 -1.25 -8.46
C PHE A 148 7.21 -1.08 -9.87
N THR A 149 6.37 -0.63 -10.79
CA THR A 149 6.73 -0.50 -12.21
C THR A 149 7.16 0.89 -12.63
N THR A 150 7.20 1.85 -11.69
CA THR A 150 7.57 3.26 -12.01
C THR A 150 9.02 3.44 -12.47
N GLN A 151 9.88 2.44 -12.24
CA GLN A 151 11.26 2.41 -12.75
C GLN A 151 11.40 1.75 -14.12
N ASN A 152 10.33 1.21 -14.70
CA ASN A 152 10.35 0.68 -16.05
C ASN A 152 10.34 1.86 -17.07
N PRO A 153 11.39 2.04 -17.87
CA PRO A 153 11.52 3.19 -18.77
C PRO A 153 10.44 3.20 -19.86
N TRP A 154 10.01 2.05 -20.36
CA TRP A 154 8.97 1.97 -21.39
C TRP A 154 7.60 2.38 -20.85
N LEU A 155 7.27 1.92 -19.64
CA LEU A 155 6.00 2.34 -19.00
C LEU A 155 6.05 3.82 -18.61
N SER A 156 7.22 4.33 -18.25
CA SER A 156 7.41 5.76 -17.99
C SER A 156 7.24 6.59 -19.24
N ASP A 157 7.78 6.15 -20.38
CA ASP A 157 7.60 6.80 -21.67
C ASP A 157 6.12 6.80 -22.08
N LEU A 158 5.45 5.66 -21.97
CA LEU A 158 4.00 5.56 -22.22
C LEU A 158 3.22 6.54 -21.32
N ALA A 159 3.57 6.65 -20.06
CA ALA A 159 2.93 7.57 -19.13
C ALA A 159 3.18 9.04 -19.49
N GLU A 160 4.35 9.40 -20.02
CA GLU A 160 4.66 10.76 -20.50
C GLU A 160 3.78 11.21 -21.64
N HIS A 161 3.37 10.29 -22.49
CA HIS A 161 2.45 10.55 -23.62
C HIS A 161 0.97 10.60 -23.17
N ASN A 162 0.67 10.17 -21.94
CA ASN A 162 -0.68 10.26 -21.41
C ASN A 162 -0.95 11.66 -20.82
N PRO A 163 -2.04 12.34 -21.24
CA PRO A 163 -2.33 13.70 -20.82
C PRO A 163 -2.64 13.84 -19.31
N TYR A 164 -2.94 12.74 -18.62
CA TYR A 164 -3.39 12.74 -17.22
C TYR A 164 -2.35 12.21 -16.23
N ALA A 165 -1.28 11.53 -16.69
CA ALA A 165 -0.39 10.76 -15.83
C ALA A 165 0.33 11.60 -14.76
N TYR A 166 0.97 12.69 -15.16
CA TYR A 166 1.80 13.51 -14.27
C TYR A 166 1.18 14.87 -13.96
N LYS A 167 -0.11 15.01 -14.19
CA LYS A 167 -0.84 16.26 -14.04
C LYS A 167 -1.79 16.22 -12.84
N ILE A 168 -2.23 17.38 -12.45
CA ILE A 168 -3.31 17.57 -11.48
C ILE A 168 -4.56 17.92 -12.29
N LEU A 169 -5.57 17.04 -12.23
CA LEU A 169 -6.82 17.25 -12.94
C LEU A 169 -7.69 18.25 -12.18
N ILE A 170 -8.21 19.21 -12.88
CA ILE A 170 -9.15 20.18 -12.33
C ILE A 170 -10.24 20.45 -13.37
N ASN A 171 -11.48 20.54 -12.91
CA ASN A 171 -12.60 20.88 -13.79
C ASN A 171 -12.39 22.29 -14.40
N ALA A 172 -12.72 22.44 -15.68
CA ALA A 172 -12.48 23.69 -16.42
C ALA A 172 -13.21 24.88 -15.81
N GLU A 173 -14.44 24.71 -15.32
CA GLU A 173 -15.19 25.76 -14.64
C GLU A 173 -14.50 26.17 -13.32
N THR A 174 -14.07 25.22 -12.54
CA THR A 174 -13.35 25.46 -11.28
C THR A 174 -12.01 26.14 -11.53
N ALA A 175 -11.27 25.69 -12.54
CA ALA A 175 -10.03 26.34 -12.96
C ALA A 175 -10.24 27.81 -13.32
N LYS A 176 -11.32 28.11 -14.09
CA LYS A 176 -11.69 29.49 -14.44
C LYS A 176 -11.97 30.33 -13.20
N ARG A 177 -12.75 29.81 -12.24
CA ARG A 177 -13.04 30.51 -10.97
C ARG A 177 -11.77 30.79 -10.16
N LYS A 178 -10.77 29.90 -10.22
CA LYS A 178 -9.50 30.02 -9.49
C LYS A 178 -8.38 30.71 -10.31
N GLY A 179 -8.69 31.20 -11.52
CA GLY A 179 -7.72 31.86 -12.39
C GLY A 179 -6.60 30.94 -12.89
N VAL A 180 -6.85 29.64 -13.00
CA VAL A 180 -5.89 28.62 -13.44
C VAL A 180 -6.13 28.31 -14.92
N LYS A 181 -5.04 28.21 -15.71
CA LYS A 181 -5.06 27.79 -17.11
C LYS A 181 -4.48 26.38 -17.27
N ASP A 182 -4.79 25.74 -18.40
CA ASP A 182 -4.18 24.43 -18.71
C ASP A 182 -2.65 24.55 -18.78
N GLY A 183 -1.96 23.63 -18.12
CA GLY A 183 -0.50 23.64 -18.02
C GLY A 183 0.11 24.55 -16.93
N ASP A 184 -0.67 25.42 -16.30
CA ASP A 184 -0.18 26.26 -15.21
C ASP A 184 0.41 25.41 -14.09
N ALA A 185 1.48 25.90 -13.48
CA ALA A 185 1.96 25.37 -12.22
C ALA A 185 1.00 25.77 -11.09
N ILE A 186 0.53 24.80 -10.35
CA ILE A 186 -0.42 25.01 -9.25
C ILE A 186 0.07 24.33 -7.97
N TRP A 187 -0.35 24.89 -6.86
CA TRP A 187 -0.27 24.28 -5.55
C TRP A 187 -1.60 23.63 -5.20
N VAL A 188 -1.53 22.40 -4.68
CA VAL A 188 -2.62 21.75 -3.94
C VAL A 188 -2.17 21.64 -2.50
N GLU A 189 -2.98 22.12 -1.58
CA GLU A 189 -2.66 22.19 -0.16
C GLU A 189 -3.83 21.63 0.65
N SER A 190 -3.53 20.76 1.58
CA SER A 190 -4.42 20.25 2.62
C SER A 190 -3.98 20.78 3.99
N ALA A 191 -4.71 20.42 5.03
CA ALA A 191 -4.28 20.69 6.42
C ALA A 191 -2.97 19.98 6.80
N ALA A 192 -2.62 18.88 6.11
CA ALA A 192 -1.45 18.05 6.41
C ALA A 192 -0.22 18.42 5.59
N GLY A 193 -0.39 18.96 4.37
CA GLY A 193 0.75 19.22 3.50
C GLY A 193 0.40 19.92 2.20
N LYS A 194 1.43 20.12 1.38
CA LYS A 194 1.33 20.90 0.15
C LYS A 194 2.17 20.26 -0.95
N VAL A 195 1.61 20.17 -2.14
CA VAL A 195 2.27 19.64 -3.33
C VAL A 195 2.15 20.58 -4.51
N LYS A 196 3.15 20.59 -5.38
CA LYS A 196 3.18 21.39 -6.61
C LYS A 196 3.10 20.48 -7.83
N GLY A 197 2.29 20.86 -8.80
CA GLY A 197 2.18 20.14 -10.08
C GLY A 197 1.66 21.03 -11.18
N LYS A 198 1.52 20.45 -12.39
CA LYS A 198 0.94 21.13 -13.54
C LYS A 198 -0.55 20.81 -13.63
N ALA A 199 -1.37 21.82 -13.81
CA ALA A 199 -2.81 21.67 -14.02
C ALA A 199 -3.11 21.01 -15.37
N LYS A 200 -4.10 20.14 -15.40
CA LYS A 200 -4.77 19.65 -16.59
C LYS A 200 -6.25 19.91 -16.48
N LEU A 201 -6.74 20.82 -17.31
CA LEU A 201 -8.17 21.14 -17.37
C LEU A 201 -8.91 20.02 -18.09
N THR A 202 -10.04 19.61 -17.54
CA THR A 202 -10.89 18.57 -18.11
C THR A 202 -12.32 18.67 -17.59
N GLU A 203 -13.28 18.32 -18.42
CA GLU A 203 -14.69 18.15 -18.02
C GLU A 203 -14.97 16.77 -17.41
N CYS A 204 -13.99 15.85 -17.45
CA CYS A 204 -14.14 14.48 -16.94
C CYS A 204 -14.01 14.38 -15.41
N ILE A 205 -13.94 15.50 -14.69
CA ILE A 205 -13.89 15.52 -13.22
C ILE A 205 -14.95 16.49 -12.68
N HIS A 206 -15.55 16.13 -11.54
CA HIS A 206 -16.56 16.97 -10.90
C HIS A 206 -16.00 18.36 -10.52
N PRO A 207 -16.77 19.45 -10.62
CA PRO A 207 -16.31 20.82 -10.30
C PRO A 207 -15.78 21.02 -8.86
N GLU A 208 -16.21 20.18 -7.93
CA GLU A 208 -15.74 20.23 -6.53
C GLU A 208 -14.55 19.31 -6.25
N VAL A 209 -14.00 18.65 -7.28
CA VAL A 209 -12.97 17.61 -7.11
C VAL A 209 -11.70 17.97 -7.89
N VAL A 210 -10.57 17.67 -7.26
CA VAL A 210 -9.24 17.67 -7.88
C VAL A 210 -8.73 16.24 -7.96
N GLY A 211 -8.22 15.83 -9.13
CA GLY A 211 -7.69 14.49 -9.34
C GLY A 211 -6.16 14.48 -9.37
N ILE A 212 -5.56 13.59 -8.62
CA ILE A 212 -4.10 13.35 -8.64
C ILE A 212 -3.86 11.87 -8.92
N ALA A 213 -3.13 11.58 -10.01
CA ALA A 213 -2.76 10.21 -10.31
C ALA A 213 -1.80 9.68 -9.23
N GLY A 214 -2.15 8.53 -8.67
CA GLY A 214 -1.33 7.85 -7.66
C GLY A 214 -0.04 7.26 -8.24
N VAL A 215 0.81 6.77 -7.37
CA VAL A 215 2.10 6.10 -7.62
C VAL A 215 3.25 7.01 -8.08
N PHE A 216 2.99 8.25 -8.43
CA PHE A 216 3.96 9.22 -8.92
C PHE A 216 4.50 10.15 -7.83
N GLY A 217 5.39 11.07 -8.21
CA GLY A 217 5.98 12.07 -7.32
C GLY A 217 7.11 11.53 -6.46
N SER A 218 7.81 10.47 -6.90
CA SER A 218 8.97 9.94 -6.17
C SER A 218 10.13 10.95 -6.14
N TRP A 219 10.73 11.14 -4.96
CA TRP A 219 11.96 11.93 -4.78
C TRP A 219 13.18 11.07 -4.44
N ALA A 220 13.00 9.75 -4.30
CA ALA A 220 14.05 8.83 -3.88
C ALA A 220 15.22 8.80 -4.88
N LYS A 221 16.45 8.88 -4.37
CA LYS A 221 17.67 8.83 -5.20
C LYS A 221 17.81 7.51 -5.97
N GLY A 222 17.36 6.40 -5.38
CA GLY A 222 17.41 5.07 -5.99
C GLY A 222 16.33 4.82 -7.07
N LYS A 223 15.55 5.83 -7.45
CA LYS A 223 14.50 5.73 -8.48
C LYS A 223 14.72 6.76 -9.61
N PRO A 224 15.80 6.66 -10.40
CA PRO A 224 16.17 7.68 -11.36
C PRO A 224 15.12 7.92 -12.46
N VAL A 225 14.38 6.89 -12.89
CA VAL A 225 13.35 7.00 -13.93
C VAL A 225 12.10 7.71 -13.41
N ALA A 226 11.66 7.39 -12.19
CA ALA A 226 10.44 7.95 -11.59
C ALA A 226 10.65 9.29 -10.88
N LYS A 227 11.92 9.64 -10.58
CA LYS A 227 12.24 10.81 -9.77
C LYS A 227 11.77 12.11 -10.42
N GLY A 228 11.03 12.90 -9.65
CA GLY A 228 10.56 14.21 -10.09
C GLY A 228 9.39 14.19 -11.08
N LYS A 229 8.85 13.01 -11.43
CA LYS A 229 7.70 12.88 -12.32
C LYS A 229 6.41 12.81 -11.53
N GLY A 230 5.46 13.69 -11.84
CA GLY A 230 4.15 13.75 -11.20
C GLY A 230 4.17 14.33 -9.78
N VAL A 231 3.14 14.01 -9.02
CA VAL A 231 2.85 14.59 -7.72
C VAL A 231 2.75 13.49 -6.66
N HIS A 232 3.36 13.69 -5.49
CA HIS A 232 3.27 12.73 -4.39
C HIS A 232 2.00 12.98 -3.57
N PHE A 233 0.94 12.25 -3.91
CA PHE A 233 -0.38 12.40 -3.29
C PHE A 233 -0.35 12.23 -1.76
N ASN A 234 0.37 11.25 -1.25
CA ASN A 234 0.37 10.96 0.19
C ASN A 234 0.92 12.10 1.07
N THR A 235 1.63 13.07 0.48
CA THR A 235 2.04 14.29 1.21
C THR A 235 0.82 15.09 1.70
N LEU A 236 -0.32 14.95 1.06
CA LEU A 236 -1.55 15.67 1.42
C LEU A 236 -2.36 14.96 2.51
N LEU A 237 -2.06 13.68 2.81
CA LEU A 237 -2.86 12.89 3.73
C LEU A 237 -2.48 13.17 5.19
N PRO A 238 -3.43 13.51 6.05
CA PRO A 238 -3.22 13.51 7.48
C PRO A 238 -3.07 12.08 7.98
N ILE A 239 -2.01 11.79 8.71
CA ILE A 239 -1.84 10.49 9.38
C ILE A 239 -2.48 10.61 10.75
N ASN A 240 -3.73 10.19 10.85
CA ASN A 240 -4.50 10.19 12.08
C ASN A 240 -5.21 8.84 12.25
N MET A 241 -5.17 8.29 13.44
CA MET A 241 -5.84 7.02 13.76
C MET A 241 -7.35 7.06 13.53
N ASP A 242 -7.97 8.23 13.72
CA ASP A 242 -9.42 8.42 13.50
C ASP A 242 -9.83 8.33 12.02
N ARG A 243 -8.85 8.33 11.11
CA ARG A 243 -9.05 8.20 9.66
C ARG A 243 -8.64 6.84 9.11
N ILE A 244 -8.33 5.91 10.00
CA ILE A 244 -7.98 4.54 9.60
C ILE A 244 -9.25 3.70 9.67
N ASP A 245 -9.58 3.06 8.56
CA ASP A 245 -10.66 2.07 8.52
C ASP A 245 -10.33 0.89 9.45
N PRO A 246 -11.17 0.57 10.43
CA PRO A 246 -10.86 -0.43 11.45
C PRO A 246 -10.85 -1.86 10.91
N ILE A 247 -11.39 -2.10 9.72
CA ILE A 247 -11.45 -3.43 9.10
C ILE A 247 -10.28 -3.64 8.14
N SER A 248 -10.10 -2.71 7.20
CA SER A 248 -9.08 -2.81 6.16
C SER A 248 -7.73 -2.25 6.58
N THR A 249 -7.67 -1.51 7.69
CA THR A 249 -6.52 -0.70 8.12
C THR A 249 -6.09 0.34 7.09
N GLY A 250 -6.92 0.60 6.09
CA GLY A 250 -6.69 1.61 5.07
C GLY A 250 -6.88 3.02 5.62
N LEU A 251 -5.96 3.92 5.28
CA LEU A 251 -6.12 5.34 5.58
C LEU A 251 -7.14 5.95 4.61
N ASP A 252 -8.11 6.72 5.14
CA ASP A 252 -9.04 7.47 4.29
C ASP A 252 -8.27 8.47 3.43
N SER A 253 -8.38 8.31 2.12
CA SER A 253 -7.67 9.11 1.12
C SER A 253 -8.52 10.25 0.55
N CYS A 254 -9.78 10.38 0.95
CA CYS A 254 -10.62 11.51 0.60
C CYS A 254 -10.41 12.64 1.60
N ILE A 255 -9.88 13.75 1.15
CA ILE A 255 -9.58 14.92 2.00
C ILE A 255 -9.96 16.21 1.31
N ARG A 256 -10.09 17.29 2.10
CA ARG A 256 -10.30 18.64 1.58
C ARG A 256 -8.97 19.33 1.27
N VAL A 257 -8.97 20.05 0.16
CA VAL A 257 -7.82 20.83 -0.32
C VAL A 257 -8.23 22.20 -0.83
N LYS A 258 -7.27 23.10 -0.91
CA LYS A 258 -7.34 24.32 -1.72
C LYS A 258 -6.38 24.25 -2.88
N VAL A 259 -6.72 24.92 -3.97
CA VAL A 259 -5.87 25.08 -5.15
C VAL A 259 -5.54 26.56 -5.37
N SER A 260 -4.27 26.84 -5.65
CA SER A 260 -3.79 28.18 -6.00
C SER A 260 -2.73 28.10 -7.08
N ARG A 261 -2.57 29.16 -7.87
CA ARG A 261 -1.45 29.26 -8.82
C ARG A 261 -0.13 29.27 -8.06
N ALA A 262 0.86 28.58 -8.61
CA ALA A 262 2.24 28.73 -8.16
C ALA A 262 2.85 29.90 -8.94
N ALA A 263 3.27 30.90 -8.22
CA ALA A 263 4.02 32.01 -8.80
C ALA A 263 5.33 31.50 -9.41
#